data_2f8b3e1bda028da8b96045bdd066ff75
#
_entry.id   2f8b3e1bda028da8b96045bdd066ff75
#
_cell.length_a   1.000
_cell.length_b   1.000
_cell.length_c   1.000
_cell.angle_alpha   90.00
_cell.angle_beta   90.00
_cell.angle_gamma   90.00
#
_symmetry.space_group_name_H-M   'P 1'
#
loop_
_entity.id
_entity.type
_entity.pdbx_description
1 polymer ?
#
loop_
_entity_poly.entity_id
_entity_poly.type
_entity_poly.pdbx_seq_one_letter_code
_entity_poly.pdbx_strand_id
1 'polypeptide(L)'
;MAHETALQNFSAPAGADLSALQYTFVTVNTSGAVVAAAANSLAIGVLQNDPIEGEAANVAFGGETKIKLGATLTPSALVEVGAAGVAAAAAGVGSYVRGILTKGGASGEIGSMVLISAGPLSA
;
A
#
# COMPACT_ATOMS: atom_id res chain seq x y z
N MET A 1 -11.05 -10.61 9.69
CA MET A 1 -11.28 -10.73 8.25
C MET A 1 -11.00 -9.40 7.57
N ALA A 2 -10.17 -9.43 6.53
CA ALA A 2 -9.88 -8.22 5.76
C ALA A 2 -11.05 -7.88 4.85
N HIS A 3 -11.30 -6.58 4.64
CA HIS A 3 -12.40 -6.14 3.79
C HIS A 3 -12.07 -4.80 3.13
N GLU A 4 -12.90 -4.41 2.19
CA GLU A 4 -12.76 -3.18 1.42
C GLU A 4 -14.06 -2.39 1.54
N THR A 5 -13.95 -1.08 1.75
CA THR A 5 -15.11 -0.21 1.89
C THR A 5 -14.80 1.15 1.27
N ALA A 6 -15.72 1.62 0.42
CA ALA A 6 -15.66 2.97 -0.17
C ALA A 6 -14.33 3.26 -0.89
N LEU A 7 -13.82 2.28 -1.64
CA LEU A 7 -12.56 2.46 -2.36
C LEU A 7 -12.69 3.49 -3.47
N GLN A 8 -11.67 4.36 -3.56
CA GLN A 8 -11.46 5.25 -4.70
C GLN A 8 -10.27 4.72 -5.47
N ASN A 9 -10.48 4.40 -6.74
CA ASN A 9 -9.48 3.73 -7.57
C ASN A 9 -9.18 4.52 -8.83
N PHE A 10 -7.96 4.35 -9.34
CA PHE A 10 -7.63 4.72 -10.71
C PHE A 10 -6.92 3.55 -11.39
N SER A 11 -6.83 3.61 -12.72
CA SER A 11 -6.14 2.60 -13.51
C SER A 11 -5.08 3.25 -14.38
N ALA A 12 -3.94 2.60 -14.51
CA ALA A 12 -2.86 2.98 -15.40
C ALA A 12 -2.10 1.72 -15.80
N PRO A 13 -1.33 1.73 -16.89
CA PRO A 13 -0.56 0.54 -17.29
C PRO A 13 0.45 0.17 -16.22
N ALA A 14 0.65 -1.13 -16.01
CA ALA A 14 1.74 -1.61 -15.16
C ALA A 14 3.07 -1.42 -15.86
N GLY A 15 4.04 -0.80 -15.19
CA GLY A 15 5.36 -0.54 -15.75
C GLY A 15 6.35 -1.68 -15.58
N ALA A 16 5.91 -2.76 -14.93
CA ALA A 16 6.69 -3.97 -14.70
C ALA A 16 5.72 -5.11 -14.39
N ASP A 17 6.24 -6.31 -14.22
CA ASP A 17 5.43 -7.45 -13.79
C ASP A 17 5.08 -7.28 -12.30
N LEU A 18 3.82 -6.98 -12.03
CA LEU A 18 3.30 -6.76 -10.68
C LEU A 18 2.43 -7.93 -10.21
N SER A 19 2.51 -9.07 -10.87
CA SER A 19 1.59 -10.19 -10.60
C SER A 19 1.73 -10.78 -9.19
N ALA A 20 2.86 -10.56 -8.53
CA ALA A 20 3.09 -11.03 -7.16
C ALA A 20 2.84 -9.95 -6.11
N LEU A 21 2.37 -8.77 -6.51
CA LEU A 21 2.32 -7.59 -5.66
C LEU A 21 0.91 -7.09 -5.35
N GLN A 22 -0.10 -7.93 -5.57
CA GLN A 22 -1.48 -7.56 -5.20
C GLN A 22 -1.54 -7.23 -3.71
N TYR A 23 -2.24 -6.14 -3.39
CA TYR A 23 -2.39 -5.62 -2.02
C TYR A 23 -1.08 -5.13 -1.40
N THR A 24 -0.14 -4.68 -2.22
CA THR A 24 1.05 -3.96 -1.74
C THR A 24 1.02 -2.52 -2.21
N PHE A 25 1.84 -1.67 -1.58
CA PHE A 25 1.97 -0.27 -1.96
C PHE A 25 2.66 -0.14 -3.32
N VAL A 26 2.12 0.75 -4.13
CA VAL A 26 2.67 1.07 -5.46
C VAL A 26 2.72 2.58 -5.65
N THR A 27 3.46 3.00 -6.67
CA THR A 27 3.54 4.39 -7.08
C THR A 27 3.51 4.46 -8.60
N VAL A 28 3.65 5.65 -9.16
CA VAL A 28 3.77 5.82 -10.61
C VAL A 28 5.14 6.36 -10.94
N ASN A 29 5.68 5.97 -12.09
CA ASN A 29 6.94 6.49 -12.59
C ASN A 29 6.68 7.76 -13.43
N THR A 30 7.76 8.32 -14.01
CA THR A 30 7.64 9.56 -14.78
C THR A 30 6.87 9.39 -16.09
N SER A 31 6.65 8.16 -16.53
CA SER A 31 5.82 7.87 -17.71
C SER A 31 4.35 7.66 -17.33
N GLY A 32 4.02 7.71 -16.03
CA GLY A 32 2.66 7.49 -15.56
C GLY A 32 2.28 6.02 -15.41
N ALA A 33 3.25 5.11 -15.52
CA ALA A 33 3.00 3.69 -15.33
C ALA A 33 3.12 3.31 -13.84
N VAL A 34 2.34 2.32 -13.43
CA VAL A 34 2.34 1.84 -12.03
C VAL A 34 3.54 0.92 -11.81
N VAL A 35 4.27 1.18 -10.76
CA VAL A 35 5.45 0.40 -10.36
C VAL A 35 5.43 0.19 -8.84
N ALA A 36 6.22 -0.78 -8.37
CA ALA A 36 6.33 -1.06 -6.94
C ALA A 36 6.89 0.15 -6.20
N ALA A 37 6.40 0.39 -4.98
CA ALA A 37 6.91 1.46 -4.13
C ALA A 37 8.12 0.96 -3.34
N ALA A 38 9.12 1.83 -3.18
CA ALA A 38 10.28 1.51 -2.37
C ALA A 38 9.95 1.66 -0.88
N ALA A 39 10.69 0.98 -0.02
CA ALA A 39 10.55 1.11 1.42
C ALA A 39 10.78 2.58 1.84
N ASN A 40 10.01 3.02 2.81
CA ASN A 40 10.08 4.38 3.38
C ASN A 40 9.78 5.49 2.36
N SER A 41 9.08 5.16 1.28
CA SER A 41 8.71 6.14 0.26
C SER A 41 7.26 6.58 0.45
N LEU A 42 6.88 7.64 -0.27
CA LEU A 42 5.50 8.09 -0.33
C LEU A 42 4.82 7.39 -1.50
N ALA A 43 4.12 6.29 -1.20
CA ALA A 43 3.39 5.54 -2.21
C ALA A 43 2.10 6.28 -2.59
N ILE A 44 1.63 6.07 -3.83
CA ILE A 44 0.38 6.68 -4.28
C ILE A 44 -0.85 5.89 -3.82
N GLY A 45 -0.71 4.60 -3.62
CA GLY A 45 -1.82 3.78 -3.17
C GLY A 45 -1.47 2.29 -3.10
N VAL A 46 -2.49 1.46 -3.08
CA VAL A 46 -2.38 0.01 -2.92
C VAL A 46 -2.92 -0.69 -4.16
N LEU A 47 -2.13 -1.59 -4.72
CA LEU A 47 -2.49 -2.35 -5.92
C LEU A 47 -3.64 -3.32 -5.59
N GLN A 48 -4.69 -3.29 -6.41
CA GLN A 48 -5.89 -4.10 -6.17
C GLN A 48 -5.94 -5.36 -7.03
N ASN A 49 -5.15 -5.44 -8.08
CA ASN A 49 -5.10 -6.60 -8.97
C ASN A 49 -3.67 -7.09 -9.14
N ASP A 50 -3.45 -8.01 -10.06
CA ASP A 50 -2.16 -8.67 -10.24
C ASP A 50 -1.68 -8.59 -11.70
N PRO A 51 -1.50 -7.38 -12.27
CA PRO A 51 -1.18 -7.21 -13.68
C PRO A 51 0.25 -7.61 -14.00
N ILE A 52 0.45 -8.14 -15.21
CA ILE A 52 1.79 -8.21 -15.80
C ILE A 52 2.09 -6.88 -16.49
N GLU A 53 3.33 -6.69 -16.93
CA GLU A 53 3.74 -5.45 -17.60
C GLU A 53 2.84 -5.15 -18.79
N GLY A 54 2.37 -3.91 -18.87
CA GLY A 54 1.51 -3.43 -19.94
C GLY A 54 0.01 -3.61 -19.69
N GLU A 55 -0.38 -4.47 -18.75
CA GLU A 55 -1.79 -4.61 -18.39
C GLU A 55 -2.23 -3.49 -17.48
N ALA A 56 -3.54 -3.25 -17.39
CA ALA A 56 -4.07 -2.21 -16.51
C ALA A 56 -3.87 -2.60 -15.05
N ALA A 57 -3.21 -1.73 -14.30
CA ALA A 57 -3.07 -1.84 -12.86
C ALA A 57 -4.16 -0.99 -12.20
N ASN A 58 -4.90 -1.57 -11.28
CA ASN A 58 -5.95 -0.89 -10.55
C ASN A 58 -5.42 -0.54 -9.16
N VAL A 59 -5.41 0.76 -8.84
CA VAL A 59 -4.79 1.26 -7.61
C VAL A 59 -5.82 1.98 -6.76
N ALA A 60 -5.96 1.57 -5.50
CA ALA A 60 -6.80 2.26 -4.54
C ALA A 60 -5.99 3.38 -3.87
N PHE A 61 -6.54 4.60 -3.88
CA PHE A 61 -5.88 5.76 -3.27
C PHE A 61 -6.72 6.40 -2.16
N GLY A 62 -7.88 5.87 -1.86
CA GLY A 62 -8.74 6.34 -0.78
C GLY A 62 -9.70 5.24 -0.33
N GLY A 63 -10.22 5.37 0.90
CA GLY A 63 -11.13 4.40 1.47
C GLY A 63 -10.41 3.35 2.32
N GLU A 64 -11.09 2.25 2.61
CA GLU A 64 -10.52 1.12 3.35
C GLU A 64 -10.15 0.01 2.37
N THR A 65 -8.90 -0.43 2.38
CA THR A 65 -8.38 -1.43 1.44
C THR A 65 -7.74 -2.60 2.18
N LYS A 66 -7.65 -3.72 1.50
CA LYS A 66 -6.79 -4.82 1.94
C LYS A 66 -5.34 -4.44 1.74
N ILE A 67 -4.47 -4.92 2.61
CA ILE A 67 -3.03 -4.67 2.55
C ILE A 67 -2.28 -5.88 3.08
N LYS A 68 -1.22 -6.28 2.35
CA LYS A 68 -0.36 -7.37 2.79
C LYS A 68 0.54 -6.90 3.91
N LEU A 69 0.55 -7.64 5.01
CA LEU A 69 1.30 -7.28 6.21
C LEU A 69 2.74 -7.81 6.11
N GLY A 70 3.70 -6.96 6.45
CA GLY A 70 5.11 -7.33 6.48
C GLY A 70 5.63 -7.65 7.87
N ALA A 71 4.79 -7.50 8.88
CA ALA A 71 5.12 -7.78 10.28
C ALA A 71 3.83 -8.11 11.01
N THR A 72 3.93 -8.57 12.25
CA THR A 72 2.75 -8.70 13.12
C THR A 72 2.30 -7.30 13.51
N LEU A 73 1.11 -6.91 13.08
CA LEU A 73 0.56 -5.58 13.31
C LEU A 73 -0.84 -5.69 13.90
N THR A 74 -1.17 -4.73 14.75
CA THR A 74 -2.47 -4.68 15.41
C THR A 74 -3.31 -3.51 14.87
N PRO A 75 -4.64 -3.55 15.02
CA PRO A 75 -5.48 -2.40 14.67
C PRO A 75 -4.99 -1.14 15.37
N SER A 76 -5.19 -0.01 14.74
CA SER A 76 -4.74 1.33 15.12
C SER A 76 -3.26 1.63 14.82
N ALA A 77 -2.48 0.65 14.36
CA ALA A 77 -1.09 0.91 13.97
C ALA A 77 -1.04 1.88 12.79
N LEU A 78 -0.10 2.83 12.86
CA LEU A 78 0.22 3.69 11.72
C LEU A 78 1.12 2.91 10.77
N VAL A 79 0.80 2.95 9.49
CA VAL A 79 1.43 2.10 8.47
C VAL A 79 2.27 2.93 7.52
N GLU A 80 3.50 2.50 7.27
CA GLU A 80 4.37 3.02 6.22
C GLU A 80 4.68 1.91 5.21
N VAL A 81 5.32 2.29 4.11
CA VAL A 81 5.74 1.32 3.09
C VAL A 81 6.95 0.57 3.59
N GLY A 82 6.85 -0.73 3.72
CA GLY A 82 7.95 -1.60 4.08
C GLY A 82 8.66 -2.19 2.87
N ALA A 83 9.59 -3.10 3.09
CA ALA A 83 10.30 -3.79 2.04
C ALA A 83 9.31 -4.51 1.12
N ALA A 84 9.54 -4.46 -0.18
CA ALA A 84 8.68 -5.05 -1.20
C ALA A 84 7.24 -4.50 -1.19
N GLY A 85 7.02 -3.32 -0.61
CA GLY A 85 5.72 -2.64 -0.63
C GLY A 85 4.71 -3.15 0.38
N VAL A 86 5.08 -4.04 1.29
CA VAL A 86 4.15 -4.53 2.32
C VAL A 86 3.98 -3.50 3.44
N ALA A 87 2.93 -3.67 4.26
CA ALA A 87 2.70 -2.77 5.38
C ALA A 87 3.74 -2.99 6.48
N ALA A 88 4.31 -1.90 6.96
CA ALA A 88 5.23 -1.89 8.10
C ALA A 88 4.74 -0.87 9.10
N ALA A 89 5.09 -1.05 10.39
CA ALA A 89 4.80 -0.04 11.40
C ALA A 89 5.61 1.21 11.11
N ALA A 90 4.98 2.39 11.21
CA ALA A 90 5.70 3.64 11.02
C ALA A 90 6.80 3.77 12.07
N ALA A 91 8.03 4.01 11.62
CA ALA A 91 9.21 3.89 12.48
C ALA A 91 9.48 5.16 13.32
N GLY A 92 8.76 6.25 13.05
CA GLY A 92 8.96 7.51 13.80
C GLY A 92 9.30 8.66 12.87
N VAL A 93 10.21 9.52 13.33
CA VAL A 93 10.58 10.71 12.57
C VAL A 93 11.03 10.36 11.16
N GLY A 94 10.47 11.02 10.16
CA GLY A 94 10.77 10.80 8.75
C GLY A 94 9.88 9.77 8.08
N SER A 95 9.05 9.05 8.80
CA SER A 95 8.14 8.08 8.21
C SER A 95 6.99 8.76 7.49
N TYR A 96 6.69 8.31 6.28
CA TYR A 96 5.48 8.71 5.56
C TYR A 96 4.36 7.75 5.93
N VAL A 97 3.38 8.25 6.70
CA VAL A 97 2.23 7.44 7.11
C VAL A 97 1.26 7.35 5.95
N ARG A 98 0.95 6.12 5.52
CA ARG A 98 0.05 5.88 4.38
C ARG A 98 -1.28 5.30 4.79
N GLY A 99 -1.43 4.86 6.03
CA GLY A 99 -2.70 4.32 6.48
C GLY A 99 -2.73 4.07 7.97
N ILE A 100 -3.93 3.78 8.45
CA ILE A 100 -4.16 3.31 9.82
C ILE A 100 -4.80 1.92 9.70
N LEU A 101 -4.20 0.94 10.38
CA LEU A 101 -4.67 -0.44 10.28
C LEU A 101 -5.99 -0.61 11.02
N THR A 102 -6.96 -1.22 10.35
CA THR A 102 -8.26 -1.52 10.94
C THR A 102 -8.40 -3.01 11.27
N LYS A 103 -7.67 -3.86 10.54
CA LYS A 103 -7.64 -5.30 10.80
C LYS A 103 -6.19 -5.74 10.71
N GLY A 104 -5.67 -6.27 11.82
CA GLY A 104 -4.29 -6.73 11.91
C GLY A 104 -4.12 -8.21 11.62
N GLY A 105 -2.94 -8.71 11.87
CA GLY A 105 -2.58 -10.11 11.69
C GLY A 105 -1.09 -10.31 11.79
N ALA A 106 -0.63 -11.47 11.39
CA ALA A 106 0.79 -11.84 11.37
C ALA A 106 1.43 -11.45 10.05
N SER A 107 2.75 -11.43 10.01
CA SER A 107 3.51 -11.19 8.79
C SER A 107 3.08 -12.15 7.68
N GLY A 108 2.85 -11.60 6.50
CA GLY A 108 2.41 -12.36 5.32
C GLY A 108 0.91 -12.49 5.17
N GLU A 109 0.14 -12.16 6.20
CA GLU A 109 -1.32 -12.18 6.13
C GLU A 109 -1.84 -10.90 5.49
N ILE A 110 -3.10 -10.93 5.06
CA ILE A 110 -3.79 -9.77 4.51
C ILE A 110 -4.61 -9.13 5.62
N GLY A 111 -4.29 -7.88 5.93
CA GLY A 111 -5.10 -7.07 6.84
C GLY A 111 -5.93 -6.06 6.07
N SER A 112 -6.49 -5.10 6.78
CA SER A 112 -7.22 -3.98 6.20
C SER A 112 -6.75 -2.67 6.82
N MET A 113 -6.74 -1.61 6.04
CA MET A 113 -6.39 -0.28 6.53
C MET A 113 -7.20 0.80 5.85
N VAL A 114 -7.39 1.91 6.55
CA VAL A 114 -7.91 3.14 5.95
C VAL A 114 -6.73 3.91 5.38
N LEU A 115 -6.81 4.22 4.09
CA LEU A 115 -5.77 4.98 3.41
C LEU A 115 -5.80 6.42 3.88
N ILE A 116 -4.66 6.93 4.32
CA ILE A 116 -4.46 8.34 4.63
C ILE A 116 -3.15 8.78 4.00
N SER A 117 -2.97 10.08 3.89
CA SER A 117 -1.74 10.65 3.37
C SER A 117 -1.24 11.68 4.36
N ALA A 118 -0.19 11.32 5.08
CA ALA A 118 0.48 12.25 6.00
C ALA A 118 1.93 12.39 5.55
N GLY A 119 2.45 13.60 5.67
CA GLY A 119 3.85 13.87 5.38
C GLY A 119 4.77 13.17 6.37
N PRO A 120 6.09 13.40 6.24
CA PRO A 120 7.01 12.75 7.16
C PRO A 120 6.69 13.13 8.60
N LEU A 121 6.75 12.16 9.50
CA LEU A 121 6.56 12.40 10.90
C LEU A 121 7.71 13.29 11.42
N SER A 122 7.37 14.24 12.25
CA SER A 122 8.36 15.11 12.89
C SER A 122 8.54 14.75 14.36
N ALA A 123 9.66 15.19 14.91
CA ALA A 123 9.97 14.92 16.31
C ALA A 123 8.97 15.61 17.24
#